data_5be58c3501b970b1b3594d7fcadb839d
#
_entry.id   5be58c3501b970b1b3594d7fcadb839d
#
_cell.length_a   1.000
_cell.length_b   1.000
_cell.length_c   1.000
_cell.angle_alpha   90.00
_cell.angle_beta   90.00
_cell.angle_gamma   90.00
#
_symmetry.space_group_name_H-M   'P 1'
#
loop_
_entity.id
_entity.type
_entity.pdbx_description
1 polymer ?
#
loop_
_entity_poly.entity_id
_entity_poly.type
_entity_poly.pdbx_seq_one_letter_code
_entity_poly.pdbx_strand_id
1 'polypeptide(L)'
;MSYKIDASDYAMMFGPTKGDKVRLADTDLFIQIEKDFTTYGDEAKFGGGKTLRDGMGQSPTTKSSDGDLDLVITNAIIIDAVTGIVKADIGIKNGKIVAIGKAGNPDTMDNVTPSMTVGASTEALAGEGLIVTAGGIDTHIHFISPQQIETALYSGITTMIGGGTGPADGTNATTCTPGPWNIEQMIKAAEEYPMNLGFLGKGNCSTTPPLIEQVEAGAMGLKIHEDWGATPAVINTCLKVSDMYDVQTAIHTDTLNEAGCVEDTLNAINGRTIHTYHTEGAGGGHAPDIIKAASYLNVLPSSTNPTMPFTMNTIDEHLDMLMVCHHLDSRIPEDVAFADSRIRPETIAAEDVLHDMGIFSMMSSDSQAMGRVGEVIVRTWQTADKMKKERGALPEDEKNDNDNFRVKRYIAKYTINPAIMQGISDYVGSIQKGKYADLVLWNPAFFGVRPELIIKGGMIIASKMGDANASIPTPQPVLYRPMFGAHGKAKYSTCITFTSKVAYENNIKEKLNLQKIVLPVSNCRNITKKDMVYNDATPVIDVNPETYVTFVDGVKITSKPAKKLPLTQLYNLF
;
A
#
# COMPACT_ATOMS: atom_id res chain seq x y z
N MET A 1 -43.11 -18.62 8.38
CA MET A 1 -42.41 -19.92 8.35
C MET A 1 -40.92 -19.68 8.37
N SER A 2 -40.18 -20.33 9.28
CA SER A 2 -38.70 -20.25 9.23
C SER A 2 -38.21 -21.34 8.26
N TYR A 3 -37.42 -20.95 7.28
CA TYR A 3 -36.69 -21.86 6.40
C TYR A 3 -35.32 -22.16 7.06
N LYS A 4 -34.90 -23.42 7.01
CA LYS A 4 -33.59 -23.84 7.49
C LYS A 4 -32.72 -24.19 6.30
N ILE A 5 -31.48 -23.71 6.30
CA ILE A 5 -30.46 -23.99 5.31
C ILE A 5 -29.19 -24.41 6.03
N ASP A 6 -28.42 -25.31 5.45
CA ASP A 6 -27.11 -25.68 5.98
C ASP A 6 -26.13 -24.54 5.82
N ALA A 7 -25.19 -24.35 6.77
CA ALA A 7 -24.22 -23.28 6.77
C ALA A 7 -23.32 -23.30 5.51
N SER A 8 -22.96 -24.51 5.03
CA SER A 8 -22.20 -24.70 3.79
C SER A 8 -22.96 -24.18 2.56
N ASP A 9 -24.27 -24.49 2.48
CA ASP A 9 -25.11 -24.06 1.35
C ASP A 9 -25.31 -22.54 1.39
N TYR A 10 -25.49 -21.96 2.59
CA TYR A 10 -25.57 -20.53 2.77
C TYR A 10 -24.26 -19.84 2.32
N ALA A 11 -23.12 -20.37 2.75
CA ALA A 11 -21.82 -19.83 2.37
C ALA A 11 -21.55 -19.91 0.85
N MET A 12 -22.01 -20.96 0.17
CA MET A 12 -21.93 -21.05 -1.30
C MET A 12 -22.81 -20.02 -2.01
N MET A 13 -23.94 -19.62 -1.41
CA MET A 13 -24.86 -18.65 -2.01
C MET A 13 -24.46 -17.20 -1.71
N PHE A 14 -24.05 -16.93 -0.47
CA PHE A 14 -23.89 -15.56 0.04
C PHE A 14 -22.50 -15.28 0.64
N GLY A 15 -21.57 -16.23 0.53
CA GLY A 15 -20.26 -16.16 1.17
C GLY A 15 -20.27 -16.56 2.65
N PRO A 16 -19.09 -16.73 3.26
CA PRO A 16 -18.93 -17.03 4.68
C PRO A 16 -19.58 -15.97 5.57
N THR A 17 -19.96 -16.36 6.79
CA THR A 17 -20.66 -15.48 7.75
C THR A 17 -19.84 -15.29 9.02
N LYS A 18 -20.37 -14.51 9.98
CA LYS A 18 -19.73 -14.29 11.27
C LYS A 18 -19.33 -15.60 11.95
N GLY A 19 -18.06 -15.70 12.33
CA GLY A 19 -17.48 -16.87 12.97
C GLY A 19 -16.84 -17.87 12.01
N ASP A 20 -17.17 -17.82 10.71
CA ASP A 20 -16.54 -18.67 9.71
C ASP A 20 -15.08 -18.27 9.50
N LYS A 21 -14.24 -19.26 9.24
CA LYS A 21 -12.80 -19.06 8.95
C LYS A 21 -12.53 -19.16 7.45
N VAL A 22 -11.66 -18.27 6.95
CA VAL A 22 -11.21 -18.27 5.57
C VAL A 22 -9.70 -18.31 5.55
N ARG A 23 -9.14 -19.25 4.79
CA ARG A 23 -7.70 -19.35 4.55
C ARG A 23 -7.28 -18.33 3.49
N LEU A 24 -6.15 -17.66 3.70
CA LEU A 24 -5.58 -16.72 2.74
C LEU A 24 -4.62 -17.47 1.80
N ALA A 25 -5.09 -17.81 0.62
CA ALA A 25 -4.38 -18.59 -0.41
C ALA A 25 -3.78 -19.89 0.15
N ASP A 26 -2.52 -20.21 -0.14
CA ASP A 26 -1.80 -21.38 0.40
C ASP A 26 -0.95 -21.06 1.64
N THR A 27 -1.17 -19.91 2.26
CA THR A 27 -0.55 -19.55 3.56
C THR A 27 -1.15 -20.33 4.72
N ASP A 28 -0.51 -20.32 5.88
CA ASP A 28 -1.09 -20.82 7.13
C ASP A 28 -1.86 -19.74 7.90
N LEU A 29 -2.24 -18.65 7.23
CA LEU A 29 -3.02 -17.58 7.82
C LEU A 29 -4.52 -17.84 7.63
N PHE A 30 -5.27 -17.79 8.74
CA PHE A 30 -6.71 -17.96 8.76
C PHE A 30 -7.37 -16.74 9.40
N ILE A 31 -8.20 -16.05 8.63
CA ILE A 31 -9.07 -15.01 9.17
C ILE A 31 -10.38 -15.62 9.68
N GLN A 32 -10.99 -14.96 10.66
CA GLN A 32 -12.34 -15.25 11.11
C GLN A 32 -13.20 -14.00 10.97
N ILE A 33 -14.39 -14.12 10.38
CA ILE A 33 -15.30 -13.00 10.19
C ILE A 33 -15.79 -12.51 11.57
N GLU A 34 -15.47 -11.26 11.92
CA GLU A 34 -15.75 -10.66 13.23
C GLU A 34 -17.22 -10.21 13.33
N LYS A 35 -17.77 -9.71 12.22
CA LYS A 35 -19.13 -9.16 12.15
C LYS A 35 -19.74 -9.41 10.77
N ASP A 36 -21.04 -9.63 10.74
CA ASP A 36 -21.85 -9.74 9.54
C ASP A 36 -22.95 -8.66 9.58
N PHE A 37 -23.05 -7.87 8.52
CA PHE A 37 -24.02 -6.78 8.39
C PHE A 37 -25.28 -7.22 7.63
N THR A 38 -25.34 -8.44 7.11
CA THR A 38 -26.48 -8.93 6.35
C THR A 38 -27.65 -9.27 7.26
N THR A 39 -28.85 -9.33 6.70
CA THR A 39 -30.05 -9.89 7.33
C THR A 39 -30.33 -11.23 6.65
N TYR A 40 -30.20 -12.33 7.39
CA TYR A 40 -30.32 -13.68 6.84
C TYR A 40 -31.70 -13.93 6.25
N GLY A 41 -31.74 -14.36 5.00
CA GLY A 41 -32.96 -14.58 4.21
C GLY A 41 -33.44 -13.31 3.48
N ASP A 42 -32.73 -12.21 3.59
CA ASP A 42 -33.07 -10.93 2.97
C ASP A 42 -31.82 -10.22 2.42
N GLU A 43 -30.88 -11.01 1.89
CA GLU A 43 -29.61 -10.54 1.36
C GLU A 43 -29.82 -9.82 0.01
N ALA A 44 -29.05 -8.76 -0.22
CA ALA A 44 -28.93 -8.17 -1.54
C ALA A 44 -28.11 -9.10 -2.43
N LYS A 45 -28.66 -9.53 -3.54
CA LYS A 45 -27.97 -10.37 -4.53
C LYS A 45 -28.51 -10.14 -5.93
N PHE A 46 -27.61 -9.98 -6.91
CA PHE A 46 -27.95 -9.86 -8.33
C PHE A 46 -27.96 -11.22 -9.02
N GLY A 47 -28.87 -11.39 -9.98
CA GLY A 47 -28.97 -12.57 -10.83
C GLY A 47 -30.40 -12.97 -11.15
N GLY A 48 -30.58 -13.91 -12.08
CA GLY A 48 -31.89 -14.48 -12.43
C GLY A 48 -32.54 -15.12 -11.21
N GLY A 49 -33.73 -14.67 -10.84
CA GLY A 49 -34.46 -15.18 -9.65
C GLY A 49 -33.89 -14.71 -8.30
N LYS A 50 -32.97 -13.74 -8.28
CA LYS A 50 -32.38 -13.18 -7.06
C LYS A 50 -33.13 -11.91 -6.60
N THR A 51 -32.65 -11.29 -5.50
CA THR A 51 -33.37 -10.24 -4.79
C THR A 51 -33.31 -8.86 -5.46
N LEU A 52 -32.19 -8.49 -6.11
CA LEU A 52 -32.04 -7.18 -6.75
C LEU A 52 -32.81 -7.09 -8.07
N ARG A 53 -34.13 -6.95 -7.95
CA ARG A 53 -35.08 -6.77 -9.04
C ARG A 53 -36.04 -5.65 -8.72
N ASP A 54 -36.61 -5.03 -9.75
CA ASP A 54 -37.55 -3.93 -9.62
C ASP A 54 -38.72 -4.24 -8.68
N GLY A 55 -38.99 -3.33 -7.76
CA GLY A 55 -40.04 -3.49 -6.74
C GLY A 55 -39.74 -4.53 -5.66
N MET A 56 -38.55 -5.13 -5.69
CA MET A 56 -38.04 -6.05 -4.66
C MET A 56 -36.83 -5.40 -3.98
N GLY A 57 -35.64 -5.93 -4.14
CA GLY A 57 -34.41 -5.35 -3.61
C GLY A 57 -33.92 -4.10 -4.35
N GLN A 58 -34.47 -3.79 -5.52
CA GLN A 58 -34.30 -2.53 -6.21
C GLN A 58 -35.54 -1.65 -6.00
N SER A 59 -35.31 -0.42 -5.55
CA SER A 59 -36.37 0.59 -5.41
C SER A 59 -36.89 1.05 -6.77
N PRO A 60 -38.20 1.02 -7.01
CA PRO A 60 -38.79 1.49 -8.26
C PRO A 60 -38.97 3.01 -8.32
N THR A 61 -38.73 3.72 -7.22
CA THR A 61 -39.03 5.14 -7.09
C THR A 61 -37.80 6.03 -6.89
N THR A 62 -36.71 5.49 -6.37
CA THR A 62 -35.50 6.23 -6.06
C THR A 62 -34.69 6.51 -7.34
N LYS A 63 -34.21 7.74 -7.50
CA LYS A 63 -33.38 8.18 -8.62
C LYS A 63 -31.96 8.51 -8.13
N SER A 64 -31.03 8.63 -9.05
CA SER A 64 -29.65 9.03 -8.75
C SER A 64 -29.57 10.36 -7.98
N SER A 65 -30.43 11.34 -8.30
CA SER A 65 -30.52 12.60 -7.57
C SER A 65 -31.04 12.47 -6.14
N ASP A 66 -31.76 11.40 -5.83
CA ASP A 66 -32.31 11.12 -4.51
C ASP A 66 -31.32 10.33 -3.63
N GLY A 67 -30.17 9.93 -4.20
CA GLY A 67 -29.06 9.33 -3.47
C GLY A 67 -28.97 7.81 -3.55
N ASP A 68 -29.65 7.14 -4.51
CA ASP A 68 -29.36 5.72 -4.79
C ASP A 68 -27.90 5.52 -5.20
N LEU A 69 -27.39 4.30 -5.01
CA LEU A 69 -25.99 3.98 -5.27
C LEU A 69 -25.68 4.02 -6.79
N ASP A 70 -24.43 4.38 -7.13
CA ASP A 70 -23.91 4.17 -8.49
C ASP A 70 -23.38 2.74 -8.65
N LEU A 71 -22.80 2.17 -7.58
CA LEU A 71 -22.30 0.79 -7.54
C LEU A 71 -22.53 0.20 -6.16
N VAL A 72 -22.97 -1.06 -6.11
CA VAL A 72 -22.97 -1.88 -4.90
C VAL A 72 -22.11 -3.13 -5.09
N ILE A 73 -21.22 -3.42 -4.12
CA ILE A 73 -20.53 -4.70 -4.04
C ILE A 73 -21.26 -5.50 -2.97
N THR A 74 -21.88 -6.62 -3.33
CA THR A 74 -22.75 -7.38 -2.43
C THR A 74 -22.01 -8.46 -1.65
N ASN A 75 -22.34 -8.64 -0.37
CA ASN A 75 -21.90 -9.75 0.49
C ASN A 75 -20.38 -10.01 0.51
N ALA A 76 -19.57 -8.96 0.44
CA ALA A 76 -18.11 -9.05 0.40
C ALA A 76 -17.49 -9.37 1.78
N ILE A 77 -16.40 -10.11 1.78
CA ILE A 77 -15.51 -10.23 2.95
C ILE A 77 -14.53 -9.06 2.91
N ILE A 78 -14.72 -8.09 3.77
CA ILE A 78 -13.81 -6.94 3.89
C ILE A 78 -12.65 -7.33 4.81
N ILE A 79 -11.41 -7.14 4.37
CA ILE A 79 -10.21 -7.16 5.21
C ILE A 79 -9.62 -5.75 5.19
N ASP A 80 -9.75 -5.06 6.31
CA ASP A 80 -9.27 -3.69 6.45
C ASP A 80 -8.77 -3.44 7.88
N ALA A 81 -7.64 -2.73 8.01
CA ALA A 81 -7.02 -2.50 9.32
C ALA A 81 -7.89 -1.62 10.24
N VAL A 82 -8.73 -0.75 9.68
CA VAL A 82 -9.57 0.19 10.42
C VAL A 82 -10.98 -0.35 10.61
N THR A 83 -11.58 -0.84 9.52
CA THR A 83 -12.96 -1.37 9.53
C THR A 83 -13.06 -2.76 10.17
N GLY A 84 -11.97 -3.53 10.14
CA GLY A 84 -11.91 -4.90 10.64
C GLY A 84 -12.11 -5.97 9.56
N ILE A 85 -12.37 -7.19 9.99
CA ILE A 85 -12.64 -8.35 9.12
C ILE A 85 -14.12 -8.64 9.19
N VAL A 86 -14.88 -8.13 8.22
CA VAL A 86 -16.33 -8.13 8.29
C VAL A 86 -16.97 -8.57 6.96
N LYS A 87 -18.17 -9.14 7.04
CA LYS A 87 -19.01 -9.36 5.87
C LYS A 87 -20.00 -8.20 5.74
N ALA A 88 -20.06 -7.58 4.58
CA ALA A 88 -20.97 -6.47 4.31
C ALA A 88 -21.14 -6.23 2.81
N ASP A 89 -22.17 -5.47 2.47
CA ASP A 89 -22.23 -4.77 1.20
C ASP A 89 -21.42 -3.45 1.28
N ILE A 90 -20.86 -3.02 0.17
CA ILE A 90 -20.14 -1.73 0.05
C ILE A 90 -20.92 -0.86 -0.93
N GLY A 91 -21.44 0.25 -0.44
CA GLY A 91 -22.17 1.24 -1.24
C GLY A 91 -21.25 2.34 -1.74
N ILE A 92 -21.29 2.61 -3.05
CA ILE A 92 -20.45 3.61 -3.72
C ILE A 92 -21.34 4.61 -4.47
N LYS A 93 -21.03 5.90 -4.30
CA LYS A 93 -21.69 7.02 -4.97
C LYS A 93 -20.68 8.10 -5.31
N ASN A 94 -20.71 8.61 -6.55
CA ASN A 94 -19.80 9.65 -7.04
C ASN A 94 -18.32 9.33 -6.76
N GLY A 95 -17.94 8.07 -6.99
CA GLY A 95 -16.57 7.59 -6.78
C GLY A 95 -16.14 7.36 -5.34
N LYS A 96 -17.00 7.59 -4.36
CA LYS A 96 -16.68 7.47 -2.93
C LYS A 96 -17.53 6.40 -2.24
N ILE A 97 -16.96 5.78 -1.23
CA ILE A 97 -17.67 4.88 -0.32
C ILE A 97 -18.64 5.72 0.52
N VAL A 98 -19.92 5.45 0.40
CA VAL A 98 -20.96 6.16 1.17
C VAL A 98 -21.35 5.43 2.44
N ALA A 99 -21.30 4.10 2.42
CA ALA A 99 -21.51 3.27 3.61
C ALA A 99 -20.99 1.84 3.39
N ILE A 100 -20.81 1.13 4.50
CA ILE A 100 -20.56 -0.30 4.61
C ILE A 100 -21.68 -0.86 5.47
N GLY A 101 -22.42 -1.84 4.97
CA GLY A 101 -23.59 -2.35 5.69
C GLY A 101 -24.41 -3.29 4.84
N LYS A 102 -25.72 -3.14 4.86
CA LYS A 102 -26.67 -3.87 4.02
C LYS A 102 -27.26 -2.92 2.98
N ALA A 103 -27.15 -3.27 1.71
CA ALA A 103 -27.80 -2.55 0.61
C ALA A 103 -29.17 -3.15 0.26
N GLY A 104 -29.99 -2.40 -0.46
CA GLY A 104 -31.27 -2.88 -0.95
C GLY A 104 -32.33 -1.79 -1.07
N ASN A 105 -33.58 -2.22 -1.12
CA ASN A 105 -34.74 -1.34 -1.14
C ASN A 105 -35.35 -1.24 0.27
N PRO A 106 -35.27 -0.08 0.94
CA PRO A 106 -35.75 0.08 2.30
C PRO A 106 -37.27 -0.12 2.45
N ASP A 107 -38.03 -0.06 1.35
CA ASP A 107 -39.50 -0.26 1.39
C ASP A 107 -39.89 -1.74 1.47
N THR A 108 -38.97 -2.66 1.11
CA THR A 108 -39.26 -4.10 0.99
C THR A 108 -38.26 -4.99 1.73
N MET A 109 -37.11 -4.46 2.14
CA MET A 109 -36.04 -5.19 2.81
C MET A 109 -35.77 -4.62 4.19
N ASP A 110 -35.58 -5.50 5.17
CA ASP A 110 -35.27 -5.10 6.55
C ASP A 110 -33.83 -4.63 6.70
N ASN A 111 -33.61 -3.68 7.61
CA ASN A 111 -32.28 -3.19 8.03
C ASN A 111 -31.38 -2.67 6.91
N VAL A 112 -31.94 -2.15 5.84
CA VAL A 112 -31.14 -1.46 4.81
C VAL A 112 -30.41 -0.28 5.45
N THR A 113 -29.10 -0.25 5.27
CA THR A 113 -28.26 0.81 5.86
C THR A 113 -28.59 2.17 5.21
N PRO A 114 -28.74 3.24 5.98
CA PRO A 114 -28.94 4.57 5.42
C PRO A 114 -27.90 4.91 4.35
N SER A 115 -28.34 5.49 3.22
CA SER A 115 -27.51 5.78 2.02
C SER A 115 -27.07 4.55 1.20
N MET A 116 -27.66 3.38 1.42
CA MET A 116 -27.36 2.18 0.66
C MET A 116 -28.58 1.67 -0.15
N THR A 117 -29.45 2.58 -0.55
CA THR A 117 -30.57 2.23 -1.45
C THR A 117 -30.07 1.84 -2.82
N VAL A 118 -30.53 0.68 -3.28
CA VAL A 118 -30.31 0.21 -4.65
C VAL A 118 -31.48 0.71 -5.50
N GLY A 119 -31.19 1.44 -6.55
CA GLY A 119 -32.16 1.97 -7.51
C GLY A 119 -31.88 1.50 -8.93
N ALA A 120 -32.63 2.05 -9.89
CA ALA A 120 -32.41 1.77 -11.31
C ALA A 120 -31.07 2.29 -11.85
N SER A 121 -30.43 3.22 -11.13
CA SER A 121 -29.11 3.78 -11.45
C SER A 121 -27.94 2.95 -10.89
N THR A 122 -28.21 1.89 -10.11
CA THR A 122 -27.19 1.14 -9.38
C THR A 122 -26.66 -0.02 -10.20
N GLU A 123 -25.36 -0.04 -10.47
CA GLU A 123 -24.64 -1.24 -10.95
C GLU A 123 -24.40 -2.20 -9.78
N ALA A 124 -24.46 -3.50 -10.03
CA ALA A 124 -24.25 -4.54 -9.03
C ALA A 124 -23.01 -5.38 -9.35
N LEU A 125 -22.12 -5.49 -8.38
CA LEU A 125 -20.95 -6.35 -8.43
C LEU A 125 -21.05 -7.43 -7.36
N ALA A 126 -20.99 -8.69 -7.76
CA ALA A 126 -21.02 -9.83 -6.86
C ALA A 126 -19.73 -9.91 -6.03
N GLY A 127 -19.86 -9.75 -4.73
CA GLY A 127 -18.76 -9.90 -3.75
C GLY A 127 -18.82 -11.21 -2.97
N GLU A 128 -19.83 -12.03 -3.22
CA GLU A 128 -20.05 -13.31 -2.51
C GLU A 128 -18.83 -14.22 -2.62
N GLY A 129 -18.22 -14.53 -1.48
CA GLY A 129 -17.03 -15.38 -1.40
C GLY A 129 -15.74 -14.69 -1.84
N LEU A 130 -15.77 -13.41 -2.23
CA LEU A 130 -14.58 -12.62 -2.52
C LEU A 130 -14.13 -11.81 -1.30
N ILE A 131 -12.82 -11.63 -1.20
CA ILE A 131 -12.21 -10.70 -0.26
C ILE A 131 -12.06 -9.34 -0.93
N VAL A 132 -12.43 -8.27 -0.23
CA VAL A 132 -12.22 -6.88 -0.67
C VAL A 132 -11.25 -6.20 0.28
N THR A 133 -10.21 -5.59 -0.29
CA THR A 133 -9.24 -4.76 0.44
C THR A 133 -9.21 -3.35 -0.13
N ALA A 134 -8.73 -2.39 0.65
CA ALA A 134 -8.30 -1.13 0.07
C ALA A 134 -7.15 -1.36 -0.91
N GLY A 135 -7.05 -0.53 -1.93
CA GLY A 135 -5.93 -0.57 -2.87
C GLY A 135 -4.60 -0.25 -2.18
N GLY A 136 -3.55 -0.96 -2.57
CA GLY A 136 -2.22 -0.79 -2.01
C GLY A 136 -1.60 0.57 -2.37
N ILE A 137 -0.72 1.04 -1.51
CA ILE A 137 0.03 2.30 -1.65
C ILE A 137 1.52 1.97 -1.54
N ASP A 138 2.27 2.25 -2.59
CA ASP A 138 3.72 2.11 -2.60
C ASP A 138 4.37 3.50 -2.55
N THR A 139 5.19 3.73 -1.53
CA THR A 139 5.80 5.05 -1.23
C THR A 139 7.28 5.13 -1.54
N HIS A 140 7.82 4.13 -2.24
CA HIS A 140 9.23 4.12 -2.64
C HIS A 140 9.37 3.74 -4.12
N ILE A 141 9.03 4.70 -4.98
CA ILE A 141 9.02 4.50 -6.44
C ILE A 141 10.13 5.31 -7.10
N HIS A 142 10.99 4.62 -7.87
CA HIS A 142 11.84 5.25 -8.87
C HIS A 142 11.07 5.32 -10.18
N PHE A 143 10.66 6.52 -10.59
CA PHE A 143 9.92 6.70 -11.84
C PHE A 143 10.88 6.63 -13.05
N ILE A 144 11.46 5.43 -13.27
CA ILE A 144 12.38 5.14 -14.39
C ILE A 144 11.59 4.83 -15.66
N SER A 145 10.66 3.89 -15.60
CA SER A 145 9.81 3.59 -16.75
C SER A 145 8.32 3.61 -16.38
N PRO A 146 7.45 4.13 -17.26
CA PRO A 146 6.01 4.18 -17.01
C PRO A 146 5.34 2.80 -17.04
N GLN A 147 5.95 1.79 -17.65
CA GLN A 147 5.41 0.43 -17.73
C GLN A 147 5.24 -0.22 -16.36
N GLN A 148 6.02 0.20 -15.38
CA GLN A 148 5.86 -0.27 -13.99
C GLN A 148 4.48 0.07 -13.40
N ILE A 149 3.80 1.11 -13.90
CA ILE A 149 2.49 1.54 -13.40
C ILE A 149 1.43 0.46 -13.67
N GLU A 150 1.46 -0.16 -14.84
CA GLU A 150 0.56 -1.28 -15.17
C GLU A 150 0.87 -2.52 -14.31
N THR A 151 2.15 -2.82 -14.11
CA THR A 151 2.58 -3.91 -13.22
C THR A 151 2.13 -3.68 -11.78
N ALA A 152 2.27 -2.46 -11.26
CA ALA A 152 1.77 -2.07 -9.94
C ALA A 152 0.26 -2.28 -9.84
N LEU A 153 -0.48 -1.77 -10.83
CA LEU A 153 -1.93 -1.87 -10.86
C LEU A 153 -2.39 -3.33 -10.80
N TYR A 154 -1.83 -4.19 -11.65
CA TYR A 154 -2.22 -5.61 -11.71
C TYR A 154 -1.80 -6.43 -10.48
N SER A 155 -0.93 -5.90 -9.64
CA SER A 155 -0.61 -6.47 -8.33
C SER A 155 -1.53 -6.00 -7.20
N GLY A 156 -2.42 -5.02 -7.44
CA GLY A 156 -3.32 -4.44 -6.45
C GLY A 156 -2.84 -3.12 -5.85
N ILE A 157 -1.74 -2.54 -6.35
CA ILE A 157 -1.30 -1.18 -5.99
C ILE A 157 -2.12 -0.17 -6.78
N THR A 158 -2.74 0.78 -6.09
CA THR A 158 -3.61 1.82 -6.70
C THR A 158 -3.05 3.23 -6.52
N THR A 159 -1.99 3.37 -5.73
CA THR A 159 -1.32 4.64 -5.46
C THR A 159 0.19 4.44 -5.44
N MET A 160 0.93 5.24 -6.20
CA MET A 160 2.38 5.22 -6.28
C MET A 160 2.96 6.60 -5.95
N ILE A 161 3.89 6.65 -5.01
CA ILE A 161 4.55 7.88 -4.56
C ILE A 161 6.06 7.67 -4.60
N GLY A 162 6.77 8.64 -5.17
CA GLY A 162 8.21 8.58 -5.28
C GLY A 162 8.76 9.72 -6.12
N GLY A 163 9.89 9.51 -6.76
CA GLY A 163 10.51 10.54 -7.59
C GLY A 163 11.25 9.96 -8.78
N GLY A 164 11.61 10.84 -9.71
CA GLY A 164 12.33 10.52 -10.92
C GLY A 164 11.77 11.19 -12.15
N THR A 165 12.51 11.07 -13.27
CA THR A 165 12.19 11.73 -14.54
C THR A 165 12.46 10.82 -15.74
N GLY A 166 12.46 9.50 -15.54
CA GLY A 166 12.90 8.54 -16.55
C GLY A 166 14.27 7.93 -16.22
N PRO A 167 14.89 7.19 -17.14
CA PRO A 167 16.14 6.44 -16.91
C PRO A 167 17.37 7.38 -16.89
N ALA A 168 17.37 8.38 -16.04
CA ALA A 168 18.51 9.24 -15.75
C ALA A 168 19.26 8.72 -14.52
N ASP A 169 20.58 8.95 -14.43
CA ASP A 169 21.39 8.45 -13.32
C ASP A 169 20.87 8.90 -11.96
N GLY A 170 20.45 10.16 -11.84
CA GLY A 170 19.82 10.66 -10.62
C GLY A 170 18.53 9.96 -10.25
N THR A 171 17.73 9.51 -11.21
CA THR A 171 16.52 8.73 -10.96
C THR A 171 16.85 7.28 -10.65
N ASN A 172 17.82 6.69 -11.35
CA ASN A 172 18.24 5.31 -11.12
C ASN A 172 18.73 5.11 -9.68
N ALA A 173 19.53 6.04 -9.18
CA ALA A 173 20.05 5.99 -7.82
C ALA A 173 19.08 6.52 -6.76
N THR A 174 18.25 7.52 -7.09
CA THR A 174 17.44 8.24 -6.10
C THR A 174 15.98 8.37 -6.50
N THR A 175 15.09 8.56 -5.55
CA THR A 175 13.66 8.83 -5.78
C THR A 175 13.37 10.33 -5.76
N CYS A 176 14.15 11.11 -6.48
CA CYS A 176 14.04 12.56 -6.54
C CYS A 176 13.55 13.05 -7.90
N THR A 177 12.55 13.93 -7.91
CA THR A 177 12.15 14.72 -9.08
C THR A 177 12.65 16.14 -8.87
N PRO A 178 13.82 16.53 -9.45
CA PRO A 178 14.49 17.76 -9.08
C PRO A 178 13.95 18.98 -9.81
N GLY A 179 13.61 20.01 -9.05
CA GLY A 179 13.29 21.35 -9.55
C GLY A 179 11.89 21.49 -10.15
N PRO A 180 11.39 22.72 -10.25
CA PRO A 180 10.02 23.03 -10.68
C PRO A 180 9.68 22.46 -12.05
N TRP A 181 10.55 22.61 -13.02
CA TRP A 181 10.29 22.16 -14.40
C TRP A 181 10.04 20.66 -14.47
N ASN A 182 10.91 19.84 -13.86
CA ASN A 182 10.74 18.39 -13.86
C ASN A 182 9.47 17.96 -13.12
N ILE A 183 9.18 18.56 -11.97
CA ILE A 183 7.98 18.28 -11.19
C ILE A 183 6.73 18.56 -12.02
N GLU A 184 6.65 19.72 -12.66
CA GLU A 184 5.51 20.09 -13.53
C GLU A 184 5.36 19.13 -14.73
N GLN A 185 6.48 18.69 -15.37
CA GLN A 185 6.39 17.72 -16.47
C GLN A 185 5.92 16.34 -15.99
N MET A 186 6.41 15.86 -14.83
CA MET A 186 5.97 14.58 -14.28
C MET A 186 4.51 14.61 -13.85
N ILE A 187 4.03 15.72 -13.28
CA ILE A 187 2.60 15.91 -12.98
C ILE A 187 1.74 15.86 -14.25
N LYS A 188 2.17 16.50 -15.34
CA LYS A 188 1.48 16.41 -16.64
C LYS A 188 1.49 14.99 -17.21
N ALA A 189 2.63 14.29 -17.13
CA ALA A 189 2.73 12.90 -17.58
C ALA A 189 1.81 11.96 -16.77
N ALA A 190 1.55 12.26 -15.50
CA ALA A 190 0.65 11.49 -14.65
C ALA A 190 -0.79 11.41 -15.17
N GLU A 191 -1.22 12.37 -16.01
CA GLU A 191 -2.58 12.40 -16.60
C GLU A 191 -2.90 11.15 -17.43
N GLU A 192 -1.88 10.51 -18.04
CA GLU A 192 -2.08 9.37 -18.92
C GLU A 192 -2.50 8.09 -18.18
N TYR A 193 -2.15 7.95 -16.90
CA TYR A 193 -2.23 6.66 -16.20
C TYR A 193 -3.45 6.56 -15.28
N PRO A 194 -4.14 5.38 -15.23
CA PRO A 194 -5.25 5.12 -14.30
C PRO A 194 -4.73 4.77 -12.90
N MET A 195 -3.91 5.64 -12.32
CA MET A 195 -3.20 5.46 -11.05
C MET A 195 -3.26 6.76 -10.25
N ASN A 196 -3.34 6.68 -8.93
CA ASN A 196 -3.03 7.84 -8.10
C ASN A 196 -1.52 8.03 -8.05
N LEU A 197 -1.05 9.23 -8.31
CA LEU A 197 0.38 9.52 -8.40
C LEU A 197 0.74 10.74 -7.55
N GLY A 198 1.95 10.69 -6.97
CA GLY A 198 2.53 11.81 -6.25
C GLY A 198 4.05 11.83 -6.40
N PHE A 199 4.62 13.02 -6.53
CA PHE A 199 6.03 13.21 -6.82
C PHE A 199 6.77 13.90 -5.68
N LEU A 200 7.95 13.35 -5.32
CA LEU A 200 8.84 13.90 -4.31
C LEU A 200 9.92 14.75 -4.98
N GLY A 201 10.06 15.97 -4.52
CA GLY A 201 11.15 16.86 -4.92
C GLY A 201 12.49 16.42 -4.34
N LYS A 202 13.59 16.95 -4.87
CA LYS A 202 14.94 16.72 -4.37
C LYS A 202 15.17 17.51 -3.09
N GLY A 203 15.27 16.82 -1.95
CA GLY A 203 15.48 17.42 -0.63
C GLY A 203 16.92 17.81 -0.33
N ASN A 204 17.87 17.41 -1.17
CA ASN A 204 19.29 17.63 -0.97
C ASN A 204 19.70 19.07 -1.31
N CYS A 205 19.48 19.97 -0.35
CA CYS A 205 19.97 21.34 -0.40
C CYS A 205 20.18 21.88 1.02
N SER A 206 21.29 22.56 1.25
CA SER A 206 21.61 23.18 2.56
C SER A 206 21.02 24.59 2.74
N THR A 207 20.23 25.08 1.77
CA THR A 207 19.49 26.34 1.85
C THR A 207 18.03 26.14 1.47
N THR A 208 17.13 26.97 2.02
CA THR A 208 15.69 26.78 1.84
C THR A 208 15.12 27.17 0.47
N PRO A 209 15.59 28.22 -0.24
CA PRO A 209 14.91 28.68 -1.45
C PRO A 209 14.73 27.61 -2.54
N PRO A 210 15.74 26.79 -2.90
CA PRO A 210 15.58 25.75 -3.92
C PRO A 210 14.64 24.61 -3.50
N LEU A 211 14.39 24.43 -2.21
CA LEU A 211 13.42 23.45 -1.71
C LEU A 211 12.00 23.99 -1.75
N ILE A 212 11.85 25.29 -1.41
CA ILE A 212 10.55 25.99 -1.42
C ILE A 212 9.96 25.99 -2.84
N GLU A 213 10.75 26.37 -3.85
CA GLU A 213 10.26 26.42 -5.24
C GLU A 213 9.75 25.07 -5.74
N GLN A 214 10.33 23.95 -5.27
CA GLN A 214 9.88 22.59 -5.62
C GLN A 214 8.52 22.25 -4.99
N VAL A 215 8.36 22.62 -3.71
CA VAL A 215 7.08 22.42 -3.00
C VAL A 215 5.98 23.28 -3.63
N GLU A 216 6.29 24.54 -3.98
CA GLU A 216 5.36 25.45 -4.67
C GLU A 216 5.03 25.00 -6.10
N ALA A 217 5.92 24.26 -6.76
CA ALA A 217 5.70 23.66 -8.07
C ALA A 217 4.87 22.38 -8.04
N GLY A 218 4.51 21.88 -6.85
CA GLY A 218 3.61 20.74 -6.70
C GLY A 218 4.22 19.46 -6.14
N ALA A 219 5.50 19.46 -5.74
CA ALA A 219 6.07 18.33 -5.01
C ALA A 219 5.23 18.08 -3.74
N MET A 220 4.71 16.87 -3.59
CA MET A 220 3.91 16.50 -2.41
C MET A 220 4.75 16.19 -1.17
N GLY A 221 6.05 16.10 -1.33
CA GLY A 221 7.05 15.82 -0.31
C GLY A 221 8.45 16.05 -0.85
N LEU A 222 9.44 15.83 -0.01
CA LEU A 222 10.86 15.96 -0.36
C LEU A 222 11.59 14.65 -0.06
N LYS A 223 12.57 14.30 -0.90
CA LYS A 223 13.42 13.12 -0.71
C LYS A 223 14.88 13.54 -0.57
N ILE A 224 15.52 13.04 0.49
CA ILE A 224 16.97 13.14 0.72
C ILE A 224 17.61 11.80 0.37
N HIS A 225 18.73 11.84 -0.35
CA HIS A 225 19.51 10.65 -0.70
C HIS A 225 21.01 10.92 -0.55
N GLU A 226 21.77 9.92 -0.09
CA GLU A 226 23.22 10.06 0.14
C GLU A 226 24.00 10.46 -1.11
N ASP A 227 23.65 9.93 -2.30
CA ASP A 227 24.33 10.25 -3.56
C ASP A 227 24.30 11.75 -3.90
N TRP A 228 23.34 12.49 -3.35
CA TRP A 228 23.25 13.94 -3.43
C TRP A 228 23.82 14.65 -2.19
N GLY A 229 24.35 13.90 -1.21
CA GLY A 229 24.88 14.41 0.05
C GLY A 229 23.82 14.55 1.15
N ALA A 230 23.67 13.52 1.98
CA ALA A 230 22.72 13.50 3.12
C ALA A 230 23.38 14.02 4.42
N THR A 231 23.96 15.23 4.38
CA THR A 231 24.63 15.83 5.53
C THR A 231 23.65 16.34 6.59
N PRO A 232 24.06 16.51 7.86
CA PRO A 232 23.22 17.09 8.90
C PRO A 232 22.60 18.44 8.53
N ALA A 233 23.34 19.29 7.80
CA ALA A 233 22.85 20.58 7.32
C ALA A 233 21.71 20.42 6.29
N VAL A 234 21.84 19.48 5.36
CA VAL A 234 20.82 19.15 4.36
C VAL A 234 19.56 18.61 5.05
N ILE A 235 19.72 17.65 5.97
CA ILE A 235 18.60 17.06 6.72
C ILE A 235 17.83 18.13 7.48
N ASN A 236 18.55 18.97 8.23
CA ASN A 236 17.93 20.05 9.01
C ASN A 236 17.18 21.05 8.11
N THR A 237 17.77 21.45 6.98
CA THR A 237 17.17 22.42 6.05
C THR A 237 15.94 21.85 5.37
N CYS A 238 16.01 20.60 4.90
CA CYS A 238 14.88 19.90 4.27
C CYS A 238 13.70 19.80 5.25
N LEU A 239 13.94 19.32 6.46
CA LEU A 239 12.89 19.21 7.49
C LEU A 239 12.31 20.56 7.88
N LYS A 240 13.12 21.64 7.92
CA LYS A 240 12.60 23.00 8.15
C LYS A 240 11.59 23.43 7.07
N VAL A 241 11.87 23.14 5.80
CA VAL A 241 10.93 23.44 4.72
C VAL A 241 9.70 22.54 4.78
N SER A 242 9.90 21.26 5.09
CA SER A 242 8.77 20.33 5.27
C SER A 242 7.85 20.74 6.40
N ASP A 243 8.38 21.21 7.54
CA ASP A 243 7.58 21.73 8.65
C ASP A 243 6.82 23.00 8.26
N MET A 244 7.43 23.86 7.43
CA MET A 244 6.81 25.11 6.95
C MET A 244 5.62 24.87 6.04
N TYR A 245 5.66 23.83 5.21
CA TYR A 245 4.66 23.56 4.16
C TYR A 245 3.78 22.33 4.44
N ASP A 246 3.93 21.68 5.58
CA ASP A 246 3.22 20.45 5.96
C ASP A 246 3.32 19.35 4.89
N VAL A 247 4.55 19.07 4.45
CA VAL A 247 4.85 17.98 3.52
C VAL A 247 5.77 16.95 4.15
N GLN A 248 5.75 15.69 3.68
CA GLN A 248 6.60 14.65 4.22
C GLN A 248 8.03 14.75 3.68
N THR A 249 9.01 14.38 4.51
CA THR A 249 10.40 14.11 4.10
C THR A 249 10.67 12.62 4.14
N ALA A 250 11.13 12.05 3.03
CA ALA A 250 11.68 10.71 2.98
C ALA A 250 13.21 10.77 2.91
N ILE A 251 13.89 9.81 3.54
CA ILE A 251 15.35 9.77 3.56
C ILE A 251 15.91 8.36 3.30
N HIS A 252 16.91 8.31 2.40
CA HIS A 252 17.94 7.29 2.33
C HIS A 252 19.17 7.90 3.00
N THR A 253 19.58 7.38 4.15
CA THR A 253 20.63 7.97 4.98
C THR A 253 22.04 7.64 4.45
N ASP A 254 23.04 8.29 5.00
CA ASP A 254 24.46 8.19 4.62
C ASP A 254 25.04 6.81 4.97
N THR A 255 25.06 5.89 4.02
CA THR A 255 25.52 4.50 4.21
C THR A 255 27.02 4.44 4.54
N LEU A 256 27.80 5.31 3.93
CA LEU A 256 29.26 5.33 4.09
C LEU A 256 29.72 6.04 5.36
N ASN A 257 28.79 6.66 6.11
CA ASN A 257 29.10 7.50 7.28
C ASN A 257 30.08 8.65 6.94
N GLU A 258 29.98 9.20 5.74
CA GLU A 258 30.88 10.28 5.28
C GLU A 258 30.63 11.60 6.03
N ALA A 259 29.37 11.86 6.37
CA ALA A 259 28.94 13.08 7.07
C ALA A 259 28.68 12.87 8.56
N GLY A 260 28.91 11.68 9.08
CA GLY A 260 28.67 11.28 10.47
C GLY A 260 27.97 9.92 10.58
N CYS A 261 27.80 9.45 11.80
CA CYS A 261 27.13 8.19 12.12
C CYS A 261 25.60 8.38 12.24
N VAL A 262 24.89 7.30 12.56
CA VAL A 262 23.42 7.33 12.72
C VAL A 262 22.96 8.34 13.77
N GLU A 263 23.73 8.53 14.84
CA GLU A 263 23.44 9.51 15.90
C GLU A 263 23.47 10.95 15.40
N ASP A 264 24.40 11.28 14.48
CA ASP A 264 24.47 12.63 13.87
C ASP A 264 23.25 12.91 12.99
N THR A 265 22.80 11.90 12.23
CA THR A 265 21.55 11.98 11.45
C THR A 265 20.34 12.13 12.38
N LEU A 266 20.22 11.34 13.44
CA LEU A 266 19.13 11.43 14.41
C LEU A 266 19.11 12.78 15.13
N ASN A 267 20.30 13.31 15.48
CA ASN A 267 20.45 14.66 16.03
C ASN A 267 20.00 15.75 15.05
N ALA A 268 20.34 15.61 13.76
CA ALA A 268 19.90 16.55 12.72
C ALA A 268 18.38 16.49 12.49
N ILE A 269 17.77 15.32 12.59
CA ILE A 269 16.32 15.16 12.57
C ILE A 269 15.67 15.87 13.76
N ASN A 270 16.28 15.82 14.92
CA ASN A 270 15.88 16.56 16.13
C ASN A 270 14.40 16.39 16.49
N GLY A 271 13.94 15.13 16.58
CA GLY A 271 12.58 14.79 16.98
C GLY A 271 11.46 15.14 15.98
N ARG A 272 11.80 15.68 14.80
CA ARG A 272 10.83 15.98 13.74
C ARG A 272 10.43 14.71 12.99
N THR A 273 9.19 14.66 12.52
CA THR A 273 8.68 13.51 11.74
C THR A 273 9.48 13.32 10.47
N ILE A 274 9.86 12.06 10.20
CA ILE A 274 10.58 11.67 8.98
C ILE A 274 10.25 10.23 8.58
N HIS A 275 10.15 9.97 7.28
CA HIS A 275 10.02 8.65 6.70
C HIS A 275 11.39 8.09 6.33
N THR A 276 11.82 7.00 6.95
CA THR A 276 13.08 6.32 6.60
C THR A 276 12.82 5.16 5.66
N TYR A 277 13.55 5.11 4.55
CA TYR A 277 13.51 4.04 3.57
C TYR A 277 14.41 2.88 4.02
N HIS A 278 14.09 1.63 3.59
CA HIS A 278 14.88 0.42 3.85
C HIS A 278 15.64 0.48 5.20
N THR A 279 14.88 0.75 6.26
CA THR A 279 15.42 1.07 7.61
C THR A 279 16.21 -0.10 8.23
N GLU A 280 16.16 -1.30 7.67
CA GLU A 280 17.02 -2.41 8.09
C GLU A 280 18.49 -2.25 7.61
N GLY A 281 18.74 -1.51 6.55
CA GLY A 281 20.06 -1.09 6.09
C GLY A 281 20.57 -1.70 4.79
N ALA A 282 20.08 -2.85 4.31
CA ALA A 282 20.63 -3.49 3.11
C ALA A 282 20.34 -2.69 1.82
N GLY A 283 19.20 -2.03 1.73
CA GLY A 283 18.89 -1.10 0.63
C GLY A 283 19.67 0.21 0.69
N GLY A 284 20.37 0.47 1.77
CA GLY A 284 21.15 1.69 2.05
C GLY A 284 20.74 2.34 3.36
N GLY A 285 21.71 2.97 4.00
CA GLY A 285 21.55 3.63 5.29
C GLY A 285 22.73 3.34 6.21
N HIS A 286 22.91 4.18 7.22
CA HIS A 286 24.05 4.11 8.13
C HIS A 286 24.43 2.68 8.52
N ALA A 287 25.61 2.26 8.12
CA ALA A 287 26.16 0.97 8.49
C ALA A 287 26.90 1.07 9.84
N PRO A 288 26.67 0.14 10.78
CA PRO A 288 25.84 -1.07 10.65
C PRO A 288 24.41 -0.94 11.20
N ASP A 289 23.96 0.22 11.63
CA ASP A 289 22.97 0.32 12.69
C ASP A 289 21.83 1.32 12.44
N ILE A 290 21.56 1.67 11.17
CA ILE A 290 20.37 2.49 10.82
C ILE A 290 19.06 1.92 11.39
N ILE A 291 18.98 0.60 11.57
CA ILE A 291 17.82 -0.10 12.14
C ILE A 291 17.43 0.45 13.52
N LYS A 292 18.38 1.03 14.29
CA LYS A 292 18.11 1.72 15.57
C LYS A 292 17.10 2.87 15.42
N ALA A 293 17.06 3.50 14.23
CA ALA A 293 16.13 4.61 13.98
C ALA A 293 14.67 4.20 14.18
N ALA A 294 14.32 2.92 14.00
CA ALA A 294 12.99 2.41 14.26
C ALA A 294 12.54 2.45 15.73
N SER A 295 13.45 2.71 16.68
CA SER A 295 13.13 2.94 18.10
C SER A 295 12.53 4.32 18.37
N TYR A 296 12.69 5.27 17.48
CA TYR A 296 12.33 6.67 17.71
C TYR A 296 10.88 6.95 17.30
N LEU A 297 10.17 7.66 18.17
CA LEU A 297 8.74 7.95 18.01
C LEU A 297 8.43 8.77 16.74
N ASN A 298 9.35 9.65 16.36
CA ASN A 298 9.21 10.54 15.21
C ASN A 298 9.69 9.93 13.88
N VAL A 299 10.27 8.74 13.92
CA VAL A 299 10.73 8.01 12.73
C VAL A 299 9.65 7.04 12.27
N LEU A 300 9.25 7.14 11.02
CA LEU A 300 8.27 6.28 10.38
C LEU A 300 9.00 5.30 9.45
N PRO A 301 9.37 4.10 9.93
CA PRO A 301 10.24 3.20 9.20
C PRO A 301 9.48 2.40 8.14
N SER A 302 10.09 2.25 6.97
CA SER A 302 9.65 1.33 5.93
C SER A 302 10.73 0.34 5.54
N SER A 303 10.29 -0.80 5.05
CA SER A 303 11.12 -1.81 4.41
C SER A 303 10.88 -1.83 2.91
N THR A 304 11.84 -2.40 2.18
CA THR A 304 11.72 -2.69 0.75
C THR A 304 11.63 -4.20 0.52
N ASN A 305 10.91 -4.60 -0.50
CA ASN A 305 10.52 -5.99 -0.68
C ASN A 305 11.64 -6.99 -1.00
N PRO A 306 12.82 -6.63 -1.53
CA PRO A 306 13.87 -7.62 -1.84
C PRO A 306 14.45 -8.33 -0.63
N THR A 307 14.52 -7.67 0.53
CA THR A 307 15.03 -8.29 1.76
C THR A 307 14.00 -9.20 2.44
N MET A 308 12.73 -9.11 2.05
CA MET A 308 11.60 -9.73 2.73
C MET A 308 10.83 -10.73 1.87
N PRO A 309 10.43 -11.85 2.48
CA PRO A 309 10.99 -12.40 3.72
C PRO A 309 12.41 -12.91 3.50
N PHE A 310 13.20 -13.00 4.58
CA PHE A 310 14.56 -13.56 4.52
C PHE A 310 14.53 -15.01 4.04
N THR A 311 15.24 -15.29 2.93
CA THR A 311 15.33 -16.60 2.29
C THR A 311 16.78 -17.02 2.07
N MET A 312 17.00 -18.25 1.65
CA MET A 312 18.34 -18.78 1.34
C MET A 312 19.05 -17.99 0.23
N ASN A 313 18.32 -17.30 -0.64
CA ASN A 313 18.87 -16.57 -1.78
C ASN A 313 18.91 -15.05 -1.56
N THR A 314 18.33 -14.55 -0.47
CA THR A 314 18.17 -13.08 -0.26
C THR A 314 19.50 -12.34 -0.29
N ILE A 315 20.54 -12.90 0.31
CA ILE A 315 21.86 -12.26 0.39
C ILE A 315 22.50 -12.14 -0.99
N ASP A 316 22.57 -13.24 -1.73
CA ASP A 316 23.19 -13.27 -3.06
C ASP A 316 22.41 -12.38 -4.05
N GLU A 317 21.06 -12.47 -4.03
CA GLU A 317 20.20 -11.65 -4.88
C GLU A 317 20.37 -10.16 -4.59
N HIS A 318 20.46 -9.81 -3.31
CA HIS A 318 20.60 -8.41 -2.90
C HIS A 318 21.99 -7.85 -3.23
N LEU A 319 23.02 -8.67 -3.09
CA LEU A 319 24.39 -8.33 -3.48
C LEU A 319 24.48 -8.03 -4.99
N ASP A 320 23.90 -8.90 -5.83
CA ASP A 320 23.86 -8.67 -7.27
C ASP A 320 23.12 -7.38 -7.64
N MET A 321 21.99 -7.11 -7.01
CA MET A 321 21.23 -5.88 -7.24
C MET A 321 22.04 -4.65 -6.84
N LEU A 322 22.73 -4.68 -5.70
CA LEU A 322 23.55 -3.57 -5.22
C LEU A 322 24.69 -3.28 -6.19
N MET A 323 25.40 -4.32 -6.65
CA MET A 323 26.50 -4.18 -7.60
C MET A 323 26.04 -3.45 -8.88
N VAL A 324 24.88 -3.81 -9.41
CA VAL A 324 24.33 -3.18 -10.62
C VAL A 324 23.85 -1.76 -10.34
N CYS A 325 23.09 -1.55 -9.28
CA CYS A 325 22.47 -0.27 -8.97
C CYS A 325 23.49 0.85 -8.70
N HIS A 326 24.59 0.52 -8.04
CA HIS A 326 25.66 1.46 -7.70
C HIS A 326 26.83 1.47 -8.69
N HIS A 327 26.67 0.86 -9.87
CA HIS A 327 27.69 0.79 -10.93
C HIS A 327 29.03 0.19 -10.46
N LEU A 328 28.98 -0.78 -9.54
CA LEU A 328 30.14 -1.49 -9.02
C LEU A 328 30.60 -2.59 -9.98
N ASP A 329 31.89 -2.92 -9.94
CA ASP A 329 32.49 -3.96 -10.77
C ASP A 329 32.94 -5.15 -9.92
N SER A 330 32.38 -6.33 -10.15
CA SER A 330 32.71 -7.56 -9.43
C SER A 330 34.17 -8.01 -9.60
N ARG A 331 34.91 -7.42 -10.55
CA ARG A 331 36.36 -7.66 -10.77
C ARG A 331 37.23 -6.77 -9.90
N ILE A 332 36.65 -5.77 -9.24
CA ILE A 332 37.35 -4.83 -8.34
C ILE A 332 37.11 -5.28 -6.90
N PRO A 333 38.14 -5.77 -6.17
CA PRO A 333 37.96 -6.27 -4.80
C PRO A 333 37.39 -5.23 -3.84
N GLU A 334 37.71 -3.95 -4.02
CA GLU A 334 37.22 -2.85 -3.20
C GLU A 334 35.72 -2.64 -3.40
N ASP A 335 35.22 -2.75 -4.63
CA ASP A 335 33.77 -2.66 -4.92
C ASP A 335 33.01 -3.82 -4.28
N VAL A 336 33.56 -5.04 -4.38
CA VAL A 336 32.97 -6.22 -3.73
C VAL A 336 32.95 -6.06 -2.22
N ALA A 337 34.07 -5.62 -1.61
CA ALA A 337 34.14 -5.37 -0.18
C ALA A 337 33.17 -4.30 0.30
N PHE A 338 32.97 -3.25 -0.49
CA PHE A 338 31.96 -2.24 -0.22
C PHE A 338 30.53 -2.83 -0.21
N ALA A 339 30.19 -3.60 -1.25
CA ALA A 339 28.89 -4.24 -1.35
C ALA A 339 28.65 -5.22 -0.19
N ASP A 340 29.61 -6.07 0.14
CA ASP A 340 29.56 -7.01 1.26
C ASP A 340 29.38 -6.28 2.61
N SER A 341 29.96 -5.10 2.78
CA SER A 341 29.85 -4.33 4.02
C SER A 341 28.43 -3.82 4.28
N ARG A 342 27.59 -3.66 3.25
CA ARG A 342 26.22 -3.15 3.33
C ARG A 342 25.19 -4.24 3.58
N ILE A 343 25.41 -5.45 3.08
CA ILE A 343 24.42 -6.53 3.10
C ILE A 343 24.75 -7.50 4.22
N ARG A 344 23.92 -7.52 5.25
CA ARG A 344 24.14 -8.31 6.46
C ARG A 344 22.99 -9.25 6.75
N PRO A 345 23.23 -10.56 6.82
CA PRO A 345 22.21 -11.55 7.15
C PRO A 345 21.54 -11.26 8.50
N GLU A 346 22.27 -10.68 9.45
CA GLU A 346 21.78 -10.45 10.81
C GLU A 346 20.68 -9.39 10.86
N THR A 347 20.85 -8.25 10.19
CA THR A 347 19.84 -7.18 10.16
C THR A 347 18.65 -7.57 9.29
N ILE A 348 18.88 -8.24 8.15
CA ILE A 348 17.83 -8.78 7.29
C ILE A 348 17.00 -9.85 8.03
N ALA A 349 17.67 -10.75 8.79
CA ALA A 349 16.96 -11.74 9.59
C ALA A 349 16.15 -11.13 10.74
N ALA A 350 16.61 -10.01 11.29
CA ALA A 350 15.88 -9.27 12.32
C ALA A 350 14.66 -8.56 11.74
N GLU A 351 14.73 -8.07 10.50
CA GLU A 351 13.68 -7.30 9.84
C GLU A 351 12.32 -8.02 9.82
N ASP A 352 12.28 -9.30 9.44
CA ASP A 352 11.06 -10.10 9.45
C ASP A 352 10.38 -10.08 10.83
N VAL A 353 11.18 -10.24 11.88
CA VAL A 353 10.70 -10.26 13.28
C VAL A 353 10.20 -8.89 13.71
N LEU A 354 10.90 -7.82 13.32
CA LEU A 354 10.50 -6.43 13.63
C LEU A 354 9.19 -6.06 12.96
N HIS A 355 8.91 -6.60 11.78
CA HIS A 355 7.60 -6.46 11.14
C HIS A 355 6.49 -7.16 11.93
N ASP A 356 6.73 -8.38 12.41
CA ASP A 356 5.75 -9.14 13.18
C ASP A 356 5.50 -8.53 14.56
N MET A 357 6.50 -7.86 15.13
CA MET A 357 6.38 -7.10 16.38
C MET A 357 5.69 -5.74 16.22
N GLY A 358 5.40 -5.30 15.01
CA GLY A 358 4.80 -4.00 14.74
C GLY A 358 5.75 -2.82 14.93
N ILE A 359 7.06 -3.06 14.78
CA ILE A 359 8.11 -2.04 14.89
C ILE A 359 8.33 -1.35 13.55
N PHE A 360 8.44 -2.10 12.46
CA PHE A 360 8.41 -1.54 11.11
C PHE A 360 6.99 -1.27 10.68
N SER A 361 6.72 -0.03 10.31
CA SER A 361 5.35 0.46 10.11
C SER A 361 4.83 0.23 8.70
N MET A 362 5.71 0.18 7.69
CA MET A 362 5.31 0.16 6.27
C MET A 362 6.15 -0.79 5.44
N MET A 363 5.57 -1.19 4.31
CA MET A 363 6.19 -1.99 3.26
C MET A 363 6.13 -1.22 1.95
N SER A 364 7.22 -1.20 1.18
CA SER A 364 7.36 -0.53 -0.11
C SER A 364 8.20 -1.36 -1.08
N SER A 365 8.41 -0.89 -2.31
CA SER A 365 9.12 -1.68 -3.31
C SER A 365 10.57 -1.35 -3.49
N ASP A 366 10.94 -0.08 -3.56
CA ASP A 366 12.20 0.37 -4.17
C ASP A 366 12.25 0.03 -5.67
N SER A 367 11.14 0.33 -6.36
CA SER A 367 10.87 -0.17 -7.71
C SER A 367 11.88 0.29 -8.73
N GLN A 368 12.33 -0.64 -9.58
CA GLN A 368 13.28 -0.45 -10.68
C GLN A 368 14.70 0.00 -10.26
N ALA A 369 14.95 0.21 -8.96
CA ALA A 369 16.30 0.32 -8.43
C ALA A 369 16.71 -1.03 -7.81
N MET A 370 16.40 -1.29 -6.54
CA MET A 370 16.74 -2.54 -5.88
C MET A 370 15.51 -3.38 -5.52
N GLY A 371 14.34 -3.10 -6.08
CA GLY A 371 13.11 -3.80 -5.75
C GLY A 371 12.08 -3.87 -6.88
N ARG A 372 10.91 -4.47 -6.57
CA ARG A 372 9.90 -4.84 -7.57
C ARG A 372 8.51 -4.35 -7.14
N VAL A 373 7.94 -3.42 -7.89
CA VAL A 373 6.62 -2.84 -7.60
C VAL A 373 5.49 -3.88 -7.54
N GLY A 374 5.56 -4.92 -8.37
CA GLY A 374 4.57 -6.00 -8.40
C GLY A 374 4.63 -6.97 -7.22
N GLU A 375 5.60 -6.84 -6.31
CA GLU A 375 5.83 -7.80 -5.23
C GLU A 375 5.57 -7.24 -3.82
N VAL A 376 5.14 -5.99 -3.67
CA VAL A 376 4.87 -5.39 -2.34
C VAL A 376 3.87 -6.23 -1.55
N ILE A 377 2.71 -6.51 -2.15
CA ILE A 377 1.63 -7.23 -1.47
C ILE A 377 2.01 -8.68 -1.22
N VAL A 378 2.53 -9.38 -2.23
CA VAL A 378 2.87 -10.81 -2.09
C VAL A 378 3.97 -11.03 -1.04
N ARG A 379 5.02 -10.21 -1.03
CA ARG A 379 6.11 -10.31 -0.06
C ARG A 379 5.64 -9.99 1.36
N THR A 380 4.72 -9.05 1.51
CA THR A 380 4.09 -8.76 2.82
C THR A 380 3.39 -10.00 3.39
N TRP A 381 2.62 -10.71 2.57
CA TRP A 381 1.91 -11.92 3.03
C TRP A 381 2.81 -13.14 3.20
N GLN A 382 3.86 -13.26 2.40
CA GLN A 382 4.91 -14.27 2.60
C GLN A 382 5.63 -14.07 3.94
N THR A 383 5.92 -12.83 4.31
CA THR A 383 6.53 -12.50 5.60
C THR A 383 5.59 -12.82 6.76
N ALA A 384 4.30 -12.46 6.64
CA ALA A 384 3.30 -12.78 7.67
C ALA A 384 3.19 -14.29 7.92
N ASP A 385 3.16 -15.10 6.85
CA ASP A 385 3.12 -16.56 6.93
C ASP A 385 4.41 -17.13 7.55
N LYS A 386 5.57 -16.66 7.11
CA LYS A 386 6.87 -17.07 7.68
C LYS A 386 6.92 -16.79 9.18
N MET A 387 6.49 -15.60 9.59
CA MET A 387 6.49 -15.22 11.00
C MET A 387 5.51 -16.05 11.82
N LYS A 388 4.34 -16.38 11.29
CA LYS A 388 3.44 -17.32 11.97
C LYS A 388 4.09 -18.69 12.17
N LYS A 389 4.76 -19.23 11.15
CA LYS A 389 5.43 -20.53 11.24
C LYS A 389 6.61 -20.54 12.23
N GLU A 390 7.36 -19.46 12.31
CA GLU A 390 8.52 -19.37 13.20
C GLU A 390 8.18 -18.96 14.65
N ARG A 391 7.18 -18.11 14.83
CA ARG A 391 6.86 -17.46 16.11
C ARG A 391 5.54 -17.88 16.73
N GLY A 392 4.71 -18.62 16.00
CA GLY A 392 3.36 -19.01 16.44
C GLY A 392 2.32 -17.90 16.31
N ALA A 393 1.23 -17.99 17.05
CA ALA A 393 0.19 -16.98 17.13
C ALA A 393 0.70 -15.72 17.85
N LEU A 394 0.18 -14.55 17.47
CA LEU A 394 0.38 -13.34 18.26
C LEU A 394 -0.46 -13.42 19.55
N PRO A 395 -0.05 -12.75 20.65
CA PRO A 395 -0.81 -12.80 21.91
C PRO A 395 -2.28 -12.41 21.77
N GLU A 396 -2.58 -11.50 20.84
CA GLU A 396 -3.93 -11.02 20.55
C GLU A 396 -4.77 -12.08 19.80
N ASP A 397 -4.13 -12.98 19.06
CA ASP A 397 -4.77 -14.02 18.25
C ASP A 397 -4.91 -15.36 18.98
N GLU A 398 -4.07 -15.64 20.01
CA GLU A 398 -4.01 -16.93 20.72
C GLU A 398 -5.38 -17.40 21.25
N LYS A 399 -6.19 -16.48 21.79
CA LYS A 399 -7.47 -16.82 22.42
C LYS A 399 -8.57 -17.20 21.42
N ASN A 400 -8.43 -16.77 20.16
CA ASN A 400 -9.47 -16.86 19.15
C ASN A 400 -9.18 -17.93 18.09
N ASP A 401 -8.00 -18.54 18.14
CA ASP A 401 -7.55 -19.53 17.14
C ASP A 401 -7.75 -19.02 15.69
N ASN A 402 -7.37 -17.77 15.46
CA ASN A 402 -7.35 -17.12 14.15
C ASN A 402 -6.14 -16.18 14.05
N ASP A 403 -5.94 -15.51 12.92
CA ASP A 403 -4.83 -14.59 12.69
C ASP A 403 -5.32 -13.15 12.44
N ASN A 404 -6.49 -12.78 12.92
CA ASN A 404 -7.12 -11.51 12.61
C ASN A 404 -6.25 -10.31 12.97
N PHE A 405 -5.58 -10.32 14.12
CA PHE A 405 -4.72 -9.22 14.52
C PHE A 405 -3.47 -9.14 13.65
N ARG A 406 -2.79 -10.28 13.40
CA ARG A 406 -1.67 -10.33 12.46
C ARG A 406 -2.08 -9.85 11.07
N VAL A 407 -3.20 -10.30 10.55
CA VAL A 407 -3.71 -9.88 9.24
C VAL A 407 -3.97 -8.38 9.20
N LYS A 408 -4.61 -7.80 10.22
CA LYS A 408 -4.81 -6.34 10.33
C LYS A 408 -3.49 -5.57 10.44
N ARG A 409 -2.50 -6.10 11.16
CA ARG A 409 -1.15 -5.51 11.24
C ARG A 409 -0.46 -5.47 9.89
N TYR A 410 -0.49 -6.55 9.14
CA TYR A 410 0.22 -6.65 7.86
C TYR A 410 -0.48 -5.89 6.73
N ILE A 411 -1.80 -5.88 6.66
CA ILE A 411 -2.51 -5.11 5.64
C ILE A 411 -2.31 -3.59 5.85
N ALA A 412 -2.21 -3.13 7.10
CA ALA A 412 -1.96 -1.73 7.41
C ALA A 412 -0.66 -1.21 6.79
N LYS A 413 0.35 -2.08 6.61
CA LYS A 413 1.70 -1.69 6.14
C LYS A 413 1.75 -1.17 4.71
N TYR A 414 0.81 -1.56 3.87
CA TYR A 414 0.75 -1.10 2.48
C TYR A 414 -0.59 -0.44 2.12
N THR A 415 -1.42 -0.13 3.12
CA THR A 415 -2.70 0.57 2.94
C THR A 415 -2.77 1.83 3.81
N ILE A 416 -3.28 1.74 5.04
CA ILE A 416 -3.55 2.92 5.87
C ILE A 416 -2.28 3.60 6.40
N ASN A 417 -1.23 2.86 6.75
CA ASN A 417 -0.01 3.47 7.32
C ASN A 417 0.73 4.37 6.32
N PRO A 418 1.02 3.92 5.06
CA PRO A 418 1.57 4.83 4.07
C PRO A 418 0.63 5.99 3.72
N ALA A 419 -0.70 5.80 3.79
CA ALA A 419 -1.65 6.90 3.59
C ALA A 419 -1.56 7.96 4.70
N ILE A 420 -1.47 7.56 5.97
CA ILE A 420 -1.26 8.47 7.10
C ILE A 420 0.07 9.18 6.95
N MET A 421 1.15 8.43 6.71
CA MET A 421 2.50 8.96 6.61
C MET A 421 2.62 10.00 5.50
N GLN A 422 1.95 9.82 4.36
CA GLN A 422 1.98 10.74 3.23
C GLN A 422 0.91 11.85 3.27
N GLY A 423 0.11 11.91 4.34
CA GLY A 423 -0.95 12.93 4.49
C GLY A 423 -2.09 12.80 3.49
N ILE A 424 -2.42 11.60 3.07
CA ILE A 424 -3.49 11.28 2.09
C ILE A 424 -4.57 10.36 2.67
N SER A 425 -4.54 10.08 3.96
CA SER A 425 -5.46 9.14 4.61
C SER A 425 -6.92 9.58 4.61
N ASP A 426 -7.20 10.86 4.41
CA ASP A 426 -8.57 11.36 4.24
C ASP A 426 -9.20 10.92 2.91
N TYR A 427 -8.38 10.53 1.96
CA TYR A 427 -8.82 10.20 0.60
C TYR A 427 -8.79 8.70 0.30
N VAL A 428 -7.74 7.99 0.73
CA VAL A 428 -7.46 6.58 0.40
C VAL A 428 -6.89 5.80 1.58
N GLY A 429 -6.55 4.52 1.39
CA GLY A 429 -5.82 3.68 2.35
C GLY A 429 -6.68 2.86 3.29
N SER A 430 -7.99 3.03 3.30
CA SER A 430 -8.91 2.16 4.05
C SER A 430 -10.31 2.16 3.45
N ILE A 431 -11.09 1.12 3.77
CA ILE A 431 -12.48 1.01 3.34
C ILE A 431 -13.36 1.71 4.37
N GLN A 432 -13.54 3.01 4.21
CA GLN A 432 -14.32 3.85 5.12
C GLN A 432 -15.17 4.86 4.36
N LYS A 433 -16.31 5.22 4.97
CA LYS A 433 -17.19 6.27 4.43
C LYS A 433 -16.43 7.57 4.13
N GLY A 434 -16.68 8.13 2.95
CA GLY A 434 -16.12 9.40 2.48
C GLY A 434 -14.84 9.28 1.67
N LYS A 435 -14.13 8.16 1.76
CA LYS A 435 -12.92 7.90 0.98
C LYS A 435 -13.26 7.47 -0.44
N TYR A 436 -12.32 7.69 -1.37
CA TYR A 436 -12.45 7.17 -2.73
C TYR A 436 -12.51 5.64 -2.73
N ALA A 437 -13.36 5.09 -3.57
CA ALA A 437 -13.54 3.66 -3.70
C ALA A 437 -12.41 3.06 -4.55
N ASP A 438 -11.20 3.07 -4.01
CA ASP A 438 -10.02 2.39 -4.54
C ASP A 438 -9.93 1.03 -3.86
N LEU A 439 -10.44 0.00 -4.55
CA LEU A 439 -10.68 -1.32 -3.99
C LEU A 439 -10.08 -2.41 -4.85
N VAL A 440 -9.62 -3.47 -4.20
CA VAL A 440 -9.11 -4.68 -4.86
C VAL A 440 -9.93 -5.89 -4.40
N LEU A 441 -10.47 -6.63 -5.35
CA LEU A 441 -11.22 -7.86 -5.10
C LEU A 441 -10.34 -9.07 -5.37
N TRP A 442 -10.38 -10.03 -4.44
CA TRP A 442 -9.54 -11.22 -4.47
C TRP A 442 -10.39 -12.47 -4.33
N ASN A 443 -10.13 -13.47 -5.15
CA ASN A 443 -10.52 -14.82 -4.80
C ASN A 443 -9.64 -15.28 -3.61
N PRO A 444 -10.21 -15.82 -2.52
CA PRO A 444 -9.42 -16.26 -1.36
C PRO A 444 -8.26 -17.20 -1.71
N ALA A 445 -8.43 -18.08 -2.71
CA ALA A 445 -7.40 -19.00 -3.18
C ALA A 445 -6.19 -18.30 -3.83
N PHE A 446 -6.34 -17.04 -4.28
CA PHE A 446 -5.32 -16.22 -4.92
C PHE A 446 -5.03 -14.92 -4.17
N PHE A 447 -5.47 -14.84 -2.92
CA PHE A 447 -5.29 -13.66 -2.09
C PHE A 447 -3.83 -13.23 -2.00
N GLY A 448 -3.58 -11.94 -2.22
CA GLY A 448 -2.24 -11.35 -2.18
C GLY A 448 -1.36 -11.62 -3.40
N VAL A 449 -1.81 -12.42 -4.36
CA VAL A 449 -1.04 -12.77 -5.57
C VAL A 449 -1.70 -12.26 -6.84
N ARG A 450 -2.98 -12.58 -7.04
CA ARG A 450 -3.71 -12.27 -8.28
C ARG A 450 -5.07 -11.66 -7.99
N PRO A 451 -5.21 -10.34 -8.06
CA PRO A 451 -6.52 -9.70 -7.99
C PRO A 451 -7.49 -10.25 -9.05
N GLU A 452 -8.76 -10.40 -8.70
CA GLU A 452 -9.81 -10.68 -9.69
C GLU A 452 -10.18 -9.41 -10.44
N LEU A 453 -10.25 -8.28 -9.71
CA LEU A 453 -10.76 -7.03 -10.22
C LEU A 453 -10.21 -5.86 -9.39
N ILE A 454 -9.96 -4.73 -10.05
CA ILE A 454 -9.45 -3.51 -9.44
C ILE A 454 -10.37 -2.36 -9.78
N ILE A 455 -10.81 -1.66 -8.74
CA ILE A 455 -11.70 -0.50 -8.80
C ILE A 455 -10.92 0.74 -8.38
N LYS A 456 -11.11 1.82 -9.12
CA LYS A 456 -10.63 3.15 -8.72
C LYS A 456 -11.76 4.15 -8.81
N GLY A 457 -11.93 4.94 -7.73
CA GLY A 457 -13.01 5.92 -7.68
C GLY A 457 -14.36 5.33 -8.08
N GLY A 458 -14.64 4.08 -7.69
CA GLY A 458 -15.90 3.41 -7.98
C GLY A 458 -16.06 2.82 -9.39
N MET A 459 -15.04 2.91 -10.26
CA MET A 459 -15.10 2.36 -11.61
C MET A 459 -14.08 1.24 -11.80
N ILE A 460 -14.47 0.16 -12.49
CA ILE A 460 -13.58 -0.97 -12.79
C ILE A 460 -12.53 -0.50 -13.80
N ILE A 461 -11.26 -0.59 -13.41
CA ILE A 461 -10.13 -0.17 -14.26
C ILE A 461 -9.30 -1.33 -14.79
N ALA A 462 -9.28 -2.46 -14.09
CA ALA A 462 -8.58 -3.66 -14.52
C ALA A 462 -9.28 -4.92 -14.02
N SER A 463 -9.22 -5.97 -14.81
CA SER A 463 -9.76 -7.28 -14.45
C SER A 463 -9.01 -8.40 -15.17
N LYS A 464 -9.01 -9.57 -14.57
CA LYS A 464 -8.70 -10.80 -15.31
C LYS A 464 -9.81 -11.04 -16.32
N MET A 465 -9.43 -11.26 -17.59
CA MET A 465 -10.36 -11.46 -18.69
C MET A 465 -9.80 -12.48 -19.67
N GLY A 466 -10.64 -13.39 -20.12
CA GLY A 466 -10.33 -14.34 -21.16
C GLY A 466 -10.28 -13.72 -22.55
N ASP A 467 -10.36 -14.55 -23.59
CA ASP A 467 -10.36 -14.10 -24.97
C ASP A 467 -11.56 -13.17 -25.21
N ALA A 468 -11.27 -11.96 -25.67
CA ALA A 468 -12.27 -10.93 -25.92
C ALA A 468 -13.21 -11.27 -27.08
N ASN A 469 -12.85 -12.20 -27.97
CA ASN A 469 -13.69 -12.68 -29.06
C ASN A 469 -14.59 -13.87 -28.67
N ALA A 470 -14.41 -14.41 -27.45
CA ALA A 470 -15.24 -15.52 -27.02
C ALA A 470 -16.66 -15.09 -26.63
N SER A 471 -17.60 -16.00 -26.67
CA SER A 471 -19.01 -15.78 -26.27
C SER A 471 -19.19 -15.56 -24.78
N ILE A 472 -18.18 -15.90 -23.97
CA ILE A 472 -18.12 -15.70 -22.52
C ILE A 472 -16.70 -15.20 -22.13
N PRO A 473 -16.53 -14.51 -20.98
CA PRO A 473 -15.24 -13.88 -20.64
C PRO A 473 -14.19 -14.82 -20.04
N THR A 474 -14.43 -16.13 -19.98
CA THR A 474 -13.60 -17.09 -19.26
C THR A 474 -12.62 -17.92 -20.09
N PRO A 475 -12.74 -18.09 -21.44
CA PRO A 475 -11.79 -18.91 -22.19
C PRO A 475 -10.34 -18.37 -22.16
N GLN A 476 -9.40 -19.29 -22.17
CA GLN A 476 -7.96 -18.98 -22.26
C GLN A 476 -7.59 -18.29 -23.60
N PRO A 477 -6.58 -17.42 -23.60
CA PRO A 477 -5.76 -17.02 -22.45
C PRO A 477 -6.46 -15.98 -21.56
N VAL A 478 -6.47 -16.24 -20.24
CA VAL A 478 -6.93 -15.27 -19.25
C VAL A 478 -5.77 -14.38 -18.85
N LEU A 479 -5.89 -13.10 -19.14
CA LEU A 479 -4.87 -12.08 -18.89
C LEU A 479 -5.48 -10.92 -18.10
N TYR A 480 -4.64 -10.14 -17.42
CA TYR A 480 -5.06 -8.82 -16.95
C TYR A 480 -5.28 -7.90 -18.15
N ARG A 481 -6.41 -7.22 -18.14
CA ARG A 481 -6.77 -6.28 -19.19
C ARG A 481 -7.27 -4.97 -18.60
N PRO A 482 -6.91 -3.82 -19.21
CA PRO A 482 -7.51 -2.55 -18.84
C PRO A 482 -9.00 -2.56 -19.21
N MET A 483 -9.84 -2.05 -18.29
CA MET A 483 -11.28 -1.90 -18.45
C MET A 483 -11.65 -0.45 -18.78
N PHE A 484 -12.91 -0.17 -19.10
CA PHE A 484 -13.35 1.16 -19.53
C PHE A 484 -12.94 2.29 -18.58
N GLY A 485 -12.85 2.02 -17.28
CA GLY A 485 -12.38 3.01 -16.30
C GLY A 485 -10.91 3.46 -16.47
N ALA A 486 -10.09 2.65 -17.16
CA ALA A 486 -8.71 2.99 -17.48
C ALA A 486 -8.57 3.83 -18.75
N HIS A 487 -9.64 3.98 -19.55
CA HIS A 487 -9.56 4.59 -20.86
C HIS A 487 -10.16 6.00 -20.92
N GLY A 488 -9.69 6.76 -21.91
CA GLY A 488 -10.23 8.08 -22.25
C GLY A 488 -10.23 9.03 -21.05
N LYS A 489 -11.32 9.77 -20.91
CA LYS A 489 -11.49 10.77 -19.85
C LYS A 489 -12.06 10.17 -18.55
N ALA A 490 -12.47 8.89 -18.52
CA ALA A 490 -13.03 8.26 -17.33
C ALA A 490 -12.02 8.31 -16.15
N LYS A 491 -10.75 8.05 -16.42
CA LYS A 491 -9.66 8.11 -15.41
C LYS A 491 -9.49 9.48 -14.77
N TYR A 492 -9.96 10.55 -15.37
CA TYR A 492 -9.82 11.90 -14.81
C TYR A 492 -10.75 12.15 -13.62
N SER A 493 -11.85 11.40 -13.50
CA SER A 493 -12.77 11.46 -12.37
C SER A 493 -12.54 10.37 -11.32
N THR A 494 -11.67 9.41 -11.60
CA THR A 494 -11.44 8.24 -10.73
C THR A 494 -10.02 8.17 -10.16
N CYS A 495 -9.08 8.96 -10.68
CA CYS A 495 -7.68 8.94 -10.27
C CYS A 495 -7.23 10.33 -9.80
N ILE A 496 -6.28 10.31 -8.87
CA ILE A 496 -5.84 11.51 -8.14
C ILE A 496 -4.37 11.80 -8.47
N THR A 497 -4.04 13.08 -8.64
CA THR A 497 -2.67 13.59 -8.56
C THR A 497 -2.52 14.32 -7.23
N PHE A 498 -1.62 13.86 -6.38
CA PHE A 498 -1.34 14.47 -5.09
C PHE A 498 -0.29 15.56 -5.23
N THR A 499 -0.50 16.69 -4.55
CA THR A 499 0.42 17.84 -4.56
C THR A 499 0.55 18.43 -3.17
N SER A 500 1.50 19.34 -2.99
CA SER A 500 1.55 20.16 -1.79
C SER A 500 0.32 21.04 -1.66
N LYS A 501 -0.03 21.42 -0.42
CA LYS A 501 -1.16 22.31 -0.16
C LYS A 501 -0.96 23.70 -0.80
N VAL A 502 0.25 24.26 -0.75
CA VAL A 502 0.54 25.55 -1.36
C VAL A 502 0.35 25.54 -2.86
N ALA A 503 0.78 24.49 -3.56
CA ALA A 503 0.57 24.39 -5.00
C ALA A 503 -0.93 24.24 -5.36
N TYR A 504 -1.67 23.48 -4.55
CA TYR A 504 -3.11 23.34 -4.70
C TYR A 504 -3.84 24.69 -4.54
N GLU A 505 -3.52 25.43 -3.48
CA GLU A 505 -4.08 26.77 -3.19
C GLU A 505 -3.69 27.80 -4.27
N ASN A 506 -2.54 27.64 -4.90
CA ASN A 506 -2.08 28.45 -6.04
C ASN A 506 -2.61 27.95 -7.39
N ASN A 507 -3.69 27.16 -7.40
CA ASN A 507 -4.41 26.68 -8.58
C ASN A 507 -3.50 25.93 -9.58
N ILE A 508 -2.66 25.01 -9.10
CA ILE A 508 -1.78 24.21 -9.95
C ILE A 508 -2.53 23.45 -11.04
N LYS A 509 -3.78 23.02 -10.76
CA LYS A 509 -4.63 22.34 -11.73
C LYS A 509 -4.86 23.19 -12.97
N GLU A 510 -5.25 24.43 -12.80
CA GLU A 510 -5.50 25.40 -13.87
C GLU A 510 -4.21 25.82 -14.54
N LYS A 511 -3.17 26.10 -13.74
CA LYS A 511 -1.82 26.50 -14.23
C LYS A 511 -1.23 25.48 -15.20
N LEU A 512 -1.39 24.18 -14.89
CA LEU A 512 -0.87 23.09 -15.72
C LEU A 512 -1.90 22.48 -16.65
N ASN A 513 -3.15 23.00 -16.67
CA ASN A 513 -4.28 22.50 -17.45
C ASN A 513 -4.57 21.00 -17.22
N LEU A 514 -4.57 20.59 -15.95
CA LEU A 514 -4.79 19.19 -15.55
C LEU A 514 -6.27 18.84 -15.59
N GLN A 515 -6.58 17.62 -16.01
CA GLN A 515 -7.93 17.08 -16.05
C GLN A 515 -8.24 16.18 -14.85
N LYS A 516 -7.25 15.42 -14.36
CA LYS A 516 -7.41 14.58 -13.17
C LYS A 516 -7.85 15.38 -11.95
N ILE A 517 -8.37 14.66 -10.96
CA ILE A 517 -8.56 15.19 -9.62
C ILE A 517 -7.18 15.53 -9.04
N VAL A 518 -7.02 16.77 -8.59
CA VAL A 518 -5.83 17.22 -7.86
C VAL A 518 -6.22 17.43 -6.41
N LEU A 519 -5.50 16.81 -5.48
CA LEU A 519 -5.76 16.93 -4.04
C LEU A 519 -4.47 17.23 -3.27
N PRO A 520 -4.55 18.09 -2.24
CA PRO A 520 -3.40 18.42 -1.43
C PRO A 520 -3.12 17.34 -0.38
N VAL A 521 -1.84 17.16 -0.03
CA VAL A 521 -1.46 16.46 1.19
C VAL A 521 -1.70 17.34 2.41
N SER A 522 -1.92 16.72 3.57
CA SER A 522 -2.13 17.42 4.83
C SER A 522 -1.76 16.57 6.04
N ASN A 523 -1.43 17.23 7.15
CA ASN A 523 -1.09 16.58 8.41
C ASN A 523 0.11 15.61 8.32
N CYS A 524 1.12 15.98 7.51
CA CYS A 524 2.34 15.18 7.35
C CYS A 524 3.33 15.36 8.52
N ARG A 525 3.25 16.46 9.26
CA ARG A 525 4.25 16.85 10.24
C ARG A 525 3.86 16.60 11.71
N ASN A 526 2.56 16.49 11.99
CA ASN A 526 2.03 16.29 13.34
C ASN A 526 1.74 14.81 13.67
N ILE A 527 2.32 13.91 12.90
CA ILE A 527 2.18 12.47 13.08
C ILE A 527 3.44 11.86 13.67
N THR A 528 3.25 10.78 14.36
CA THR A 528 4.31 9.98 14.98
C THR A 528 4.07 8.50 14.73
N LYS A 529 4.96 7.66 15.20
CA LYS A 529 4.79 6.22 15.11
C LYS A 529 3.52 5.71 15.83
N LYS A 530 3.01 6.46 16.83
CA LYS A 530 1.73 6.14 17.51
C LYS A 530 0.51 6.21 16.60
N ASP A 531 0.61 6.92 15.48
CA ASP A 531 -0.46 7.03 14.49
C ASP A 531 -0.45 5.86 13.50
N MET A 532 0.59 5.01 13.53
CA MET A 532 0.73 3.85 12.66
C MET A 532 -0.14 2.69 13.17
N VAL A 533 -1.22 2.42 12.49
CA VAL A 533 -2.22 1.42 12.86
C VAL A 533 -1.58 0.04 13.04
N TYR A 534 -1.66 -0.54 14.24
CA TYR A 534 -1.07 -1.82 14.66
C TYR A 534 0.46 -1.95 14.50
N ASN A 535 1.15 -0.86 14.17
CA ASN A 535 2.59 -0.86 13.87
C ASN A 535 3.30 0.33 14.55
N ASP A 536 3.03 0.53 15.82
CA ASP A 536 3.38 1.69 16.63
C ASP A 536 4.42 1.40 17.73
N ALA A 537 4.96 0.19 17.76
CA ALA A 537 5.90 -0.23 18.80
C ALA A 537 7.27 0.48 18.68
N THR A 538 7.79 0.98 19.80
CA THR A 538 9.06 1.72 19.91
C THR A 538 9.97 1.15 21.00
N PRO A 539 10.40 -0.12 20.91
CA PRO A 539 11.34 -0.71 21.86
C PRO A 539 12.74 -0.14 21.64
N VAL A 540 13.64 -0.41 22.58
CA VAL A 540 15.06 -0.11 22.40
C VAL A 540 15.66 -1.14 21.44
N ILE A 541 16.25 -0.66 20.34
CA ILE A 541 16.96 -1.50 19.37
C ILE A 541 18.44 -1.20 19.46
N ASP A 542 19.25 -2.25 19.63
CA ASP A 542 20.70 -2.20 19.63
C ASP A 542 21.27 -3.16 18.58
N VAL A 543 22.38 -2.76 17.98
CA VAL A 543 23.14 -3.58 17.02
C VAL A 543 24.57 -3.70 17.52
N ASN A 544 25.06 -4.93 17.63
CA ASN A 544 26.46 -5.16 17.95
C ASN A 544 27.33 -4.78 16.74
N PRO A 545 28.28 -3.83 16.88
CA PRO A 545 29.04 -3.31 15.73
C PRO A 545 30.04 -4.31 15.13
N GLU A 546 30.40 -5.36 15.87
CA GLU A 546 31.35 -6.39 15.41
C GLU A 546 30.63 -7.58 14.75
N THR A 547 29.48 -7.97 15.30
CA THR A 547 28.78 -9.19 14.89
C THR A 547 27.47 -8.89 14.16
N TYR A 548 27.05 -7.63 14.09
CA TYR A 548 25.80 -7.13 13.48
C TYR A 548 24.51 -7.72 14.08
N VAL A 549 24.64 -8.49 15.15
CA VAL A 549 23.50 -9.09 15.84
C VAL A 549 22.61 -7.97 16.40
N THR A 550 21.32 -8.05 16.06
CA THR A 550 20.31 -7.10 16.49
C THR A 550 19.63 -7.57 17.78
N PHE A 551 19.45 -6.65 18.72
CA PHE A 551 18.73 -6.85 19.98
C PHE A 551 17.55 -5.90 20.07
N VAL A 552 16.45 -6.39 20.65
CA VAL A 552 15.27 -5.60 21.00
C VAL A 552 15.02 -5.76 22.49
N ASP A 553 15.06 -4.66 23.25
CA ASP A 553 14.98 -4.65 24.72
C ASP A 553 15.95 -5.66 25.38
N GLY A 554 17.16 -5.75 24.83
CA GLY A 554 18.21 -6.66 25.30
C GLY A 554 18.05 -8.14 24.86
N VAL A 555 17.00 -8.48 24.12
CA VAL A 555 16.76 -9.82 23.60
C VAL A 555 17.25 -9.92 22.16
N LYS A 556 18.10 -10.93 21.86
CA LYS A 556 18.56 -11.19 20.49
C LYS A 556 17.39 -11.51 19.57
N ILE A 557 17.32 -10.82 18.44
CA ILE A 557 16.31 -11.00 17.41
C ILE A 557 16.95 -11.57 16.15
N THR A 558 16.36 -12.64 15.62
CA THR A 558 16.80 -13.26 14.37
C THR A 558 15.71 -14.17 13.83
N SER A 559 15.71 -14.43 12.53
CA SER A 559 14.88 -15.43 11.88
C SER A 559 15.73 -16.36 11.01
N LYS A 560 15.21 -17.52 10.67
CA LYS A 560 15.91 -18.47 9.79
C LYS A 560 15.61 -18.13 8.33
N PRO A 561 16.59 -18.28 7.41
CA PRO A 561 16.31 -18.12 5.99
C PRO A 561 15.33 -19.19 5.52
N ALA A 562 14.24 -18.79 4.88
CA ALA A 562 13.24 -19.71 4.37
C ALA A 562 13.74 -20.46 3.15
N LYS A 563 13.48 -21.78 3.08
CA LYS A 563 13.76 -22.63 1.93
C LYS A 563 12.59 -22.71 0.96
N LYS A 564 11.38 -22.46 1.45
CA LYS A 564 10.14 -22.50 0.69
C LYS A 564 9.19 -21.45 1.24
N LEU A 565 8.55 -20.73 0.34
CA LEU A 565 7.53 -19.74 0.64
C LEU A 565 6.19 -20.14 0.03
N PRO A 566 5.06 -19.73 0.64
CA PRO A 566 3.75 -19.75 -0.03
C PRO A 566 3.70 -18.65 -1.10
N LEU A 567 2.61 -18.57 -1.84
CA LEU A 567 2.36 -17.53 -2.84
C LEU A 567 3.49 -17.47 -3.89
N THR A 568 3.93 -18.64 -4.33
CA THR A 568 5.09 -18.78 -5.22
C THR A 568 4.69 -18.69 -6.69
N GLN A 569 5.65 -18.88 -7.55
CA GLN A 569 5.56 -18.81 -9.01
C GLN A 569 4.39 -19.61 -9.61
N LEU A 570 3.90 -20.66 -8.96
CA LEU A 570 2.74 -21.44 -9.43
C LEU A 570 1.48 -20.58 -9.63
N TYR A 571 1.31 -19.55 -8.82
CA TYR A 571 0.19 -18.62 -8.95
C TYR A 571 0.31 -17.66 -10.14
N ASN A 572 1.50 -17.52 -10.70
CA ASN A 572 1.81 -16.56 -11.76
C ASN A 572 1.95 -17.19 -13.15
N LEU A 573 1.81 -18.50 -13.25
CA LEU A 573 1.95 -19.24 -14.52
C LEU A 573 0.65 -19.31 -15.34
N PHE A 574 -0.47 -18.83 -14.81
CA PHE A 574 -1.78 -18.97 -15.42
C PHE A 574 -2.54 -17.68 -15.53
#